data_19354bb18c499efb1c18644e3c270fa2
#
_entry.id   19354bb18c499efb1c18644e3c270fa2
#
_cell.length_a   1.000
_cell.length_b   1.000
_cell.length_c   1.000
_cell.angle_alpha   90.00
_cell.angle_beta   90.00
_cell.angle_gamma   90.00
#
_symmetry.space_group_name_H-M   'P 1'
#
loop_
_entity.id
_entity.type
_entity.pdbx_description
1 polymer ?
#
loop_
_entity_poly.entity_id
_entity_poly.type
_entity_poly.pdbx_seq_one_letter_code
_entity_poly.pdbx_strand_id
1 'polypeptide(L)'
;MKISGIIFDKDGTLLDFNEFWIPAAQCVIRRILSDYKIPVTDIHTEKALNSIGIIQNHVLPDGSFAWKTFLDMAIDMKPALEAMPAQAPVDTRDLEGKLTRYFDEESFAENKSIKGIGDLPAILQPLHEKSIHFGVATTDTCEAAVKCLKGLQILPLFSFFAGDQMAGDMPLK
;
A
#
# COMPACT_ATOMS: atom_id res chain seq x y z
N MET A 1 -30.81 -3.87 -17.46
CA MET A 1 -29.89 -4.72 -16.67
C MET A 1 -29.94 -4.22 -15.23
N LYS A 2 -30.16 -5.09 -14.23
CA LYS A 2 -30.22 -4.69 -12.81
C LYS A 2 -28.88 -5.02 -12.20
N ILE A 3 -28.16 -4.01 -11.65
CA ILE A 3 -26.92 -4.22 -10.90
C ILE A 3 -27.30 -4.78 -9.54
N SER A 4 -26.74 -5.94 -9.17
CA SER A 4 -26.94 -6.59 -7.87
C SER A 4 -25.72 -6.55 -6.97
N GLY A 5 -24.56 -6.21 -7.51
CA GLY A 5 -23.31 -6.10 -6.74
C GLY A 5 -22.27 -5.24 -7.43
N ILE A 6 -21.33 -4.72 -6.63
CA ILE A 6 -20.20 -3.92 -7.05
C ILE A 6 -18.95 -4.47 -6.37
N ILE A 7 -17.88 -4.70 -7.13
CA ILE A 7 -16.56 -5.03 -6.59
C ILE A 7 -15.69 -3.79 -6.73
N PHE A 8 -15.14 -3.33 -5.62
CA PHE A 8 -14.25 -2.18 -5.55
C PHE A 8 -12.80 -2.64 -5.50
N ASP A 9 -11.93 -1.91 -6.14
CA ASP A 9 -10.51 -1.90 -5.78
C ASP A 9 -10.31 -1.12 -4.48
N LYS A 10 -9.24 -1.40 -3.74
CA LYS A 10 -8.96 -0.77 -2.45
C LYS A 10 -8.13 0.50 -2.61
N ASP A 11 -6.92 0.36 -3.14
CA ASP A 11 -5.92 1.41 -3.15
C ASP A 11 -6.14 2.41 -4.29
N GLY A 12 -6.36 3.68 -3.98
CA GLY A 12 -6.71 4.69 -4.99
C GLY A 12 -8.18 4.70 -5.39
N THR A 13 -9.01 3.82 -4.81
CA THR A 13 -10.46 3.76 -5.04
C THR A 13 -11.25 4.00 -3.75
N LEU A 14 -11.05 3.19 -2.74
CA LEU A 14 -11.65 3.37 -1.41
C LEU A 14 -10.69 4.10 -0.47
N LEU A 15 -9.41 3.74 -0.51
CA LEU A 15 -8.34 4.32 0.29
C LEU A 15 -7.61 5.40 -0.50
N ASP A 16 -7.37 6.57 0.12
CA ASP A 16 -6.46 7.57 -0.43
C ASP A 16 -5.03 7.01 -0.40
N PHE A 17 -4.57 6.59 -1.59
CA PHE A 17 -3.27 5.94 -1.78
C PHE A 17 -2.11 6.80 -1.27
N ASN A 18 -2.09 8.07 -1.63
CA ASN A 18 -0.98 8.95 -1.30
C ASN A 18 -0.91 9.23 0.21
N GLU A 19 -2.05 9.51 0.83
CA GLU A 19 -2.13 9.77 2.29
C GLU A 19 -1.72 8.56 3.14
N PHE A 20 -1.93 7.35 2.63
CA PHE A 20 -1.60 6.13 3.36
C PHE A 20 -0.19 5.64 3.06
N TRP A 21 0.17 5.50 1.77
CA TRP A 21 1.38 4.81 1.37
C TRP A 21 2.63 5.68 1.31
N ILE A 22 2.53 7.01 1.07
CA ILE A 22 3.72 7.86 1.04
C ILE A 22 4.40 7.98 2.40
N PRO A 23 3.69 8.22 3.52
CA PRO A 23 4.31 8.20 4.85
C PRO A 23 4.92 6.83 5.19
N ALA A 24 4.25 5.73 4.78
CA ALA A 24 4.80 4.38 4.95
C ALA A 24 6.12 4.21 4.18
N ALA A 25 6.15 4.59 2.92
CA ALA A 25 7.35 4.51 2.09
C ALA A 25 8.50 5.33 2.69
N GLN A 26 8.23 6.54 3.19
CA GLN A 26 9.24 7.35 3.88
C GLN A 26 9.83 6.64 5.11
N CYS A 27 8.98 6.00 5.91
CA CYS A 27 9.40 5.21 7.07
C CYS A 27 10.27 4.02 6.64
N VAL A 28 9.78 3.23 5.69
CA VAL A 28 10.49 2.05 5.14
C VAL A 28 11.84 2.44 4.57
N ILE A 29 11.90 3.48 3.74
CA ILE A 29 13.16 3.93 3.13
C ILE A 29 14.18 4.37 4.18
N ARG A 30 13.77 5.12 5.21
CA ARG A 30 14.67 5.51 6.31
C ARG A 30 15.25 4.31 7.05
N ARG A 31 14.46 3.25 7.24
CA ARG A 31 14.93 1.98 7.83
C ARG A 31 15.93 1.28 6.91
N ILE A 32 15.65 1.19 5.62
CA ILE A 32 16.55 0.61 4.61
C ILE A 32 17.87 1.36 4.56
N LEU A 33 17.86 2.69 4.52
CA LEU A 33 19.08 3.50 4.58
C LEU A 33 19.91 3.18 5.84
N SER A 34 19.26 3.08 7.00
CA SER A 34 19.92 2.72 8.26
C SER A 34 20.55 1.33 8.21
N ASP A 35 19.87 0.34 7.63
CA ASP A 35 20.39 -1.04 7.52
C ASP A 35 21.65 -1.13 6.67
N TYR A 36 21.69 -0.40 5.55
CA TYR A 36 22.87 -0.32 4.68
C TYR A 36 23.92 0.69 5.17
N LYS A 37 23.74 1.25 6.38
CA LYS A 37 24.64 2.25 6.97
C LYS A 37 24.82 3.50 6.11
N ILE A 38 23.79 3.83 5.35
CA ILE A 38 23.71 5.09 4.61
C ILE A 38 23.17 6.16 5.58
N PRO A 39 23.78 7.35 5.65
CA PRO A 39 23.26 8.42 6.52
C PRO A 39 21.81 8.75 6.21
N VAL A 40 20.94 8.68 7.21
CA VAL A 40 19.51 8.97 7.06
C VAL A 40 19.31 10.48 7.03
N THR A 41 19.36 11.04 5.84
CA THR A 41 19.12 12.47 5.55
C THR A 41 17.92 12.61 4.63
N ASP A 42 17.34 13.80 4.56
CA ASP A 42 16.24 14.06 3.64
C ASP A 42 16.68 13.89 2.17
N ILE A 43 17.91 14.28 1.83
CA ILE A 43 18.47 14.11 0.48
C ILE A 43 18.56 12.63 0.09
N HIS A 44 19.10 11.78 0.98
CA HIS A 44 19.21 10.35 0.70
C HIS A 44 17.83 9.67 0.66
N THR A 45 16.94 10.05 1.57
CA THR A 45 15.56 9.55 1.59
C THR A 45 14.83 9.91 0.28
N GLU A 46 14.93 11.16 -0.16
CA GLU A 46 14.32 11.63 -1.41
C GLU A 46 14.89 10.92 -2.64
N LYS A 47 16.20 10.75 -2.72
CA LYS A 47 16.83 9.99 -3.83
C LYS A 47 16.33 8.55 -3.92
N ALA A 48 16.18 7.87 -2.80
CA ALA A 48 15.66 6.51 -2.78
C ALA A 48 14.17 6.45 -3.12
N LEU A 49 13.36 7.40 -2.61
CA LEU A 49 11.95 7.52 -2.98
C LEU A 49 11.78 7.81 -4.48
N ASN A 50 12.58 8.73 -5.04
CA ASN A 50 12.53 9.09 -6.45
C ASN A 50 12.85 7.89 -7.35
N SER A 51 13.75 7.00 -6.95
CA SER A 51 14.11 5.82 -7.75
C SER A 51 12.96 4.82 -7.92
N ILE A 52 11.96 4.85 -7.06
CA ILE A 52 10.77 4.01 -7.15
C ILE A 52 9.52 4.78 -7.64
N GLY A 53 9.69 6.03 -8.03
CA GLY A 53 8.63 6.85 -8.61
C GLY A 53 7.82 7.66 -7.60
N ILE A 54 8.36 7.95 -6.40
CA ILE A 54 7.75 8.90 -5.45
C ILE A 54 8.53 10.22 -5.54
N ILE A 55 7.95 11.24 -6.15
CA ILE A 55 8.58 12.56 -6.38
C ILE A 55 7.73 13.63 -5.71
N GLN A 56 8.34 14.44 -4.83
CA GLN A 56 7.66 15.54 -4.13
C GLN A 56 6.34 15.13 -3.48
N ASN A 57 6.30 13.98 -2.84
CA ASN A 57 5.10 13.38 -2.23
C ASN A 57 3.97 13.06 -3.24
N HIS A 58 4.32 12.80 -4.49
CA HIS A 58 3.41 12.29 -5.50
C HIS A 58 3.94 10.98 -6.07
N VAL A 59 3.06 10.01 -6.24
CA VAL A 59 3.38 8.74 -6.87
C VAL A 59 3.20 8.88 -8.38
N LEU A 60 4.27 8.60 -9.13
CA LEU A 60 4.21 8.57 -10.58
C LEU A 60 3.49 7.28 -11.05
N PRO A 61 2.54 7.37 -11.98
CA PRO A 61 1.80 6.19 -12.46
C PRO A 61 2.67 5.11 -13.12
N ASP A 62 3.82 5.47 -13.66
CA ASP A 62 4.81 4.58 -14.28
C ASP A 62 5.93 4.16 -13.32
N GLY A 63 5.96 4.70 -12.10
CA GLY A 63 6.91 4.32 -11.06
C GLY A 63 6.66 2.91 -10.52
N SER A 64 7.73 2.22 -10.09
CA SER A 64 7.60 0.86 -9.54
C SER A 64 6.74 0.80 -8.29
N PHE A 65 6.72 1.85 -7.49
CA PHE A 65 5.88 1.93 -6.30
C PHE A 65 4.37 1.90 -6.61
N ALA A 66 3.96 2.37 -7.80
CA ALA A 66 2.54 2.46 -8.16
C ALA A 66 1.88 1.09 -8.41
N TRP A 67 2.64 0.11 -8.97
CA TRP A 67 2.01 -1.11 -9.49
C TRP A 67 2.93 -2.33 -9.62
N LYS A 68 4.24 -2.20 -9.39
CA LYS A 68 5.19 -3.30 -9.55
C LYS A 68 5.38 -4.09 -8.24
N THR A 69 6.07 -5.23 -8.34
CA THR A 69 6.42 -6.08 -7.19
C THR A 69 7.52 -5.46 -6.34
N PHE A 70 7.70 -5.93 -5.11
CA PHE A 70 8.83 -5.53 -4.27
C PHE A 70 10.18 -5.90 -4.87
N LEU A 71 10.26 -6.97 -5.67
CA LEU A 71 11.46 -7.30 -6.43
C LEU A 71 11.79 -6.22 -7.45
N ASP A 72 10.80 -5.77 -8.22
CA ASP A 72 11.01 -4.69 -9.21
C ASP A 72 11.40 -3.38 -8.52
N MET A 73 10.78 -3.07 -7.39
CA MET A 73 11.16 -1.91 -6.56
C MET A 73 12.62 -2.03 -6.07
N ALA A 74 13.05 -3.22 -5.64
CA ALA A 74 14.43 -3.47 -5.24
C ALA A 74 15.42 -3.28 -6.40
N ILE A 75 15.05 -3.74 -7.61
CA ILE A 75 15.86 -3.56 -8.82
C ILE A 75 16.00 -2.06 -9.16
N ASP A 76 14.89 -1.32 -9.12
CA ASP A 76 14.88 0.11 -9.44
C ASP A 76 15.61 0.95 -8.37
N MET A 77 15.54 0.57 -7.09
CA MET A 77 16.15 1.29 -5.97
C MET A 77 17.65 1.04 -5.83
N LYS A 78 18.11 -0.18 -6.12
CA LYS A 78 19.51 -0.60 -5.91
C LYS A 78 20.55 0.39 -6.47
N PRO A 79 20.46 0.86 -7.73
CA PRO A 79 21.45 1.80 -8.26
C PRO A 79 21.52 3.11 -7.47
N ALA A 80 20.37 3.58 -6.99
CA ALA A 80 20.31 4.80 -6.18
C ALA A 80 20.98 4.62 -4.82
N LEU A 81 20.80 3.47 -4.16
CA LEU A 81 21.47 3.16 -2.89
C LEU A 81 22.98 2.97 -3.07
N GLU A 82 23.42 2.29 -4.14
CA GLU A 82 24.86 2.09 -4.44
C GLU A 82 25.58 3.38 -4.81
N ALA A 83 24.86 4.38 -5.33
CA ALA A 83 25.41 5.72 -5.57
C ALA A 83 25.51 6.61 -4.31
N MET A 84 25.06 6.11 -3.15
CA MET A 84 25.18 6.75 -1.84
C MET A 84 26.40 6.17 -1.07
N PRO A 85 26.86 6.82 0.00
CA PRO A 85 27.99 6.32 0.80
C PRO A 85 27.59 5.10 1.65
N ALA A 86 27.25 4.01 1.00
CA ALA A 86 26.92 2.74 1.64
C ALA A 86 28.18 2.04 2.16
N GLN A 87 28.10 1.40 3.33
CA GLN A 87 29.22 0.61 3.91
C GLN A 87 29.20 -0.86 3.50
N ALA A 88 28.11 -1.31 2.86
CA ALA A 88 27.96 -2.69 2.39
C ALA A 88 27.35 -2.69 0.97
N PRO A 89 27.70 -3.70 0.14
CA PRO A 89 27.05 -3.87 -1.16
C PRO A 89 25.55 -4.13 -0.98
N VAL A 90 24.74 -3.58 -1.90
CA VAL A 90 23.29 -3.76 -1.87
C VAL A 90 22.96 -5.05 -2.66
N ASP A 91 22.52 -6.07 -1.93
CA ASP A 91 21.97 -7.28 -2.55
C ASP A 91 20.48 -7.10 -2.86
N THR A 92 20.08 -7.43 -4.10
CA THR A 92 18.69 -7.21 -4.55
C THR A 92 17.68 -8.08 -3.78
N ARG A 93 18.04 -9.33 -3.44
CA ARG A 93 17.14 -10.23 -2.70
C ARG A 93 17.01 -9.84 -1.23
N ASP A 94 18.11 -9.39 -0.62
CA ASP A 94 18.08 -8.85 0.73
C ASP A 94 17.21 -7.57 0.78
N LEU A 95 17.36 -6.69 -0.22
CA LEU A 95 16.55 -5.47 -0.34
C LEU A 95 15.07 -5.77 -0.55
N GLU A 96 14.73 -6.73 -1.45
CA GLU A 96 13.36 -7.22 -1.63
C GLU A 96 12.75 -7.72 -0.31
N GLY A 97 13.47 -8.58 0.42
CA GLY A 97 13.02 -9.10 1.71
C GLY A 97 12.80 -8.01 2.77
N LYS A 98 13.65 -6.97 2.78
CA LYS A 98 13.47 -5.81 3.66
C LYS A 98 12.25 -4.97 3.26
N LEU A 99 12.07 -4.70 1.97
CA LEU A 99 10.90 -3.98 1.46
C LEU A 99 9.61 -4.70 1.86
N THR A 100 9.51 -5.99 1.56
CA THR A 100 8.34 -6.81 1.92
C THR A 100 8.04 -6.71 3.40
N ARG A 101 9.01 -7.03 4.25
CA ARG A 101 8.81 -7.03 5.71
C ARG A 101 8.44 -5.66 6.25
N TYR A 102 9.11 -4.60 5.82
CA TYR A 102 8.88 -3.26 6.38
C TYR A 102 7.57 -2.65 5.91
N PHE A 103 7.15 -2.90 4.66
CA PHE A 103 5.83 -2.49 4.20
C PHE A 103 4.71 -3.27 4.89
N ASP A 104 4.89 -4.56 5.16
CA ASP A 104 3.93 -5.35 5.97
C ASP A 104 3.80 -4.75 7.37
N GLU A 105 4.91 -4.53 8.08
CA GLU A 105 4.90 -3.92 9.41
C GLU A 105 4.22 -2.54 9.41
N GLU A 106 4.49 -1.71 8.39
CA GLU A 106 3.84 -0.42 8.24
C GLU A 106 2.34 -0.53 7.92
N SER A 107 1.91 -1.50 7.14
CA SER A 107 0.48 -1.73 6.82
C SER A 107 -0.32 -2.08 8.06
N PHE A 108 0.29 -2.74 9.05
CA PHE A 108 -0.34 -3.14 10.30
C PHE A 108 -0.12 -2.17 11.48
N ALA A 109 0.58 -1.05 11.29
CA ALA A 109 0.81 -0.09 12.35
C ALA A 109 -0.52 0.50 12.89
N GLU A 110 -0.69 0.50 14.23
CA GLU A 110 -1.97 0.85 14.88
C GLU A 110 -2.34 2.34 14.77
N ASN A 111 -1.36 3.21 14.59
CA ASN A 111 -1.54 4.68 14.62
C ASN A 111 -1.62 5.32 13.23
N LYS A 112 -1.89 4.56 12.18
CA LYS A 112 -2.02 5.14 10.82
C LYS A 112 -3.35 5.82 10.62
N SER A 113 -3.30 7.03 10.10
CA SER A 113 -4.48 7.70 9.57
C SER A 113 -4.94 6.98 8.29
N ILE A 114 -6.12 6.39 8.34
CA ILE A 114 -6.77 5.77 7.18
C ILE A 114 -7.79 6.77 6.66
N LYS A 115 -7.55 7.30 5.47
CA LYS A 115 -8.42 8.29 4.82
C LYS A 115 -9.05 7.72 3.58
N GLY A 116 -10.37 7.84 3.48
CA GLY A 116 -11.13 7.43 2.29
C GLY A 116 -11.13 8.51 1.20
N ILE A 117 -11.41 8.07 -0.02
CA ILE A 117 -11.65 8.98 -1.15
C ILE A 117 -13.10 9.47 -1.08
N GLY A 118 -13.30 10.72 -0.69
CA GLY A 118 -14.63 11.29 -0.50
C GLY A 118 -15.35 10.79 0.75
N ASP A 119 -16.65 11.03 0.81
CA ASP A 119 -17.52 10.55 1.89
C ASP A 119 -18.08 9.16 1.55
N LEU A 120 -17.27 8.13 1.78
CA LEU A 120 -17.64 6.75 1.45
C LEU A 120 -18.93 6.28 2.14
N PRO A 121 -19.17 6.52 3.43
CA PRO A 121 -20.45 6.17 4.06
C PRO A 121 -21.65 6.80 3.35
N ALA A 122 -21.58 8.08 3.03
CA ALA A 122 -22.68 8.78 2.33
C ALA A 122 -22.91 8.26 0.92
N ILE A 123 -21.88 7.76 0.23
CA ILE A 123 -21.99 7.18 -1.11
C ILE A 123 -22.51 5.74 -1.06
N LEU A 124 -21.97 4.91 -0.17
CA LEU A 124 -22.22 3.47 -0.14
C LEU A 124 -23.53 3.10 0.54
N GLN A 125 -23.92 3.80 1.63
CA GLN A 125 -25.10 3.47 2.40
C GLN A 125 -26.40 3.47 1.56
N PRO A 126 -26.70 4.48 0.72
CA PRO A 126 -27.90 4.47 -0.12
C PRO A 126 -27.92 3.37 -1.19
N LEU A 127 -26.74 2.89 -1.62
CA LEU A 127 -26.62 1.77 -2.55
C LEU A 127 -26.88 0.43 -1.84
N HIS A 128 -26.35 0.28 -0.63
CA HIS A 128 -26.58 -0.89 0.21
C HIS A 128 -28.06 -1.05 0.57
N GLU A 129 -28.76 0.04 0.89
CA GLU A 129 -30.21 0.04 1.14
C GLU A 129 -31.05 -0.41 -0.06
N LYS A 130 -30.52 -0.28 -1.29
CA LYS A 130 -31.11 -0.81 -2.52
C LYS A 130 -30.76 -2.27 -2.79
N SER A 131 -30.23 -2.98 -1.79
CA SER A 131 -29.80 -4.39 -1.88
C SER A 131 -28.69 -4.62 -2.92
N ILE A 132 -27.78 -3.65 -3.08
CA ILE A 132 -26.56 -3.83 -3.85
C ILE A 132 -25.48 -4.36 -2.89
N HIS A 133 -24.92 -5.52 -3.21
CA HIS A 133 -23.85 -6.15 -2.42
C HIS A 133 -22.50 -5.58 -2.81
N PHE A 134 -21.62 -5.37 -1.81
CA PHE A 134 -20.27 -4.88 -2.06
C PHE A 134 -19.23 -5.95 -1.78
N GLY A 135 -18.21 -5.98 -2.64
CA GLY A 135 -16.98 -6.72 -2.47
C GLY A 135 -15.78 -5.82 -2.66
N VAL A 136 -14.63 -6.26 -2.16
CA VAL A 136 -13.33 -5.66 -2.46
C VAL A 136 -12.42 -6.69 -3.10
N ALA A 137 -11.71 -6.28 -4.14
CA ALA A 137 -10.61 -7.03 -4.75
C ALA A 137 -9.35 -6.16 -4.72
N THR A 138 -8.24 -6.72 -4.20
CA THR A 138 -6.99 -6.01 -4.02
C THR A 138 -5.81 -6.96 -4.19
N THR A 139 -4.64 -6.44 -4.56
CA THR A 139 -3.36 -7.17 -4.53
C THR A 139 -2.77 -7.29 -3.13
N ASP A 140 -3.36 -6.62 -2.16
CA ASP A 140 -2.98 -6.69 -0.76
C ASP A 140 -3.60 -7.92 -0.07
N THR A 141 -3.21 -8.22 1.18
CA THR A 141 -3.81 -9.33 1.93
C THR A 141 -5.25 -9.01 2.33
N CYS A 142 -6.09 -10.05 2.47
CA CYS A 142 -7.45 -9.87 2.96
C CYS A 142 -7.51 -9.25 4.35
N GLU A 143 -6.55 -9.56 5.22
CA GLU A 143 -6.45 -8.99 6.55
C GLU A 143 -6.21 -7.47 6.50
N ALA A 144 -5.29 -7.02 5.64
CA ALA A 144 -5.03 -5.60 5.41
C ALA A 144 -6.27 -4.89 4.84
N ALA A 145 -6.99 -5.53 3.90
CA ALA A 145 -8.24 -4.98 3.37
C ALA A 145 -9.31 -4.81 4.45
N VAL A 146 -9.54 -5.84 5.28
CA VAL A 146 -10.49 -5.78 6.40
C VAL A 146 -10.12 -4.67 7.38
N LYS A 147 -8.83 -4.55 7.75
CA LYS A 147 -8.35 -3.49 8.64
C LYS A 147 -8.58 -2.10 8.03
N CYS A 148 -8.30 -1.93 6.74
CA CYS A 148 -8.55 -0.70 6.01
C CYS A 148 -10.04 -0.31 6.04
N LEU A 149 -10.94 -1.22 5.64
CA LEU A 149 -12.38 -0.95 5.62
C LEU A 149 -12.95 -0.68 7.02
N LYS A 150 -12.38 -1.31 8.06
CA LYS A 150 -12.73 -1.01 9.46
C LYS A 150 -12.31 0.42 9.84
N GLY A 151 -11.10 0.83 9.47
CA GLY A 151 -10.63 2.20 9.69
C GLY A 151 -11.46 3.26 8.94
N LEU A 152 -11.94 2.92 7.74
CA LEU A 152 -12.86 3.74 6.93
C LEU A 152 -14.32 3.70 7.44
N GLN A 153 -14.64 2.89 8.45
CA GLN A 153 -15.99 2.70 9.01
C GLN A 153 -17.02 2.18 7.99
N ILE A 154 -16.58 1.45 6.96
CA ILE A 154 -17.44 0.89 5.92
C ILE A 154 -17.43 -0.63 5.88
N LEU A 155 -16.65 -1.30 6.73
CA LEU A 155 -16.54 -2.76 6.76
C LEU A 155 -17.90 -3.49 6.80
N PRO A 156 -18.92 -3.06 7.58
CA PRO A 156 -20.20 -3.77 7.65
C PRO A 156 -20.99 -3.78 6.34
N LEU A 157 -20.64 -2.95 5.37
CA LEU A 157 -21.29 -2.88 4.06
C LEU A 157 -20.76 -3.91 3.06
N PHE A 158 -19.60 -4.53 3.38
CA PHE A 158 -18.89 -5.46 2.49
C PHE A 158 -19.13 -6.92 2.89
N SER A 159 -19.44 -7.77 1.93
CA SER A 159 -19.72 -9.20 2.14
C SER A 159 -18.72 -10.12 1.44
N PHE A 160 -17.79 -9.56 0.64
CA PHE A 160 -16.83 -10.35 -0.14
C PHE A 160 -15.47 -9.67 -0.16
N PHE A 161 -14.41 -10.49 -0.01
CA PHE A 161 -13.02 -10.05 -0.05
C PHE A 161 -12.20 -11.00 -0.94
N ALA A 162 -11.46 -10.43 -1.88
CA ALA A 162 -10.44 -11.11 -2.66
C ALA A 162 -9.12 -10.34 -2.52
N GLY A 163 -8.08 -11.00 -2.02
CA GLY A 163 -6.75 -10.43 -1.83
C GLY A 163 -5.68 -11.46 -2.14
N ASP A 164 -4.41 -11.03 -2.18
CA ASP A 164 -3.29 -11.95 -2.31
C ASP A 164 -3.25 -12.91 -1.09
N GLN A 165 -2.92 -14.19 -1.34
CA GLN A 165 -2.91 -15.29 -0.36
C GLN A 165 -4.28 -15.80 0.13
N MET A 166 -5.33 -15.63 -0.64
CA MET A 166 -6.58 -16.32 -0.34
C MET A 166 -6.73 -17.63 -1.12
N ALA A 167 -6.43 -18.73 -0.44
CA ALA A 167 -7.19 -19.95 -0.62
C ALA A 167 -8.31 -19.97 0.44
N GLY A 168 -9.46 -19.41 0.13
CA GLY A 168 -10.65 -19.57 0.97
C GLY A 168 -11.50 -18.30 1.00
N ASP A 169 -12.69 -18.41 0.44
CA ASP A 169 -13.78 -17.47 0.69
C ASP A 169 -13.98 -17.34 2.20
N MET A 170 -13.77 -16.14 2.75
CA MET A 170 -14.28 -15.83 4.08
C MET A 170 -15.61 -15.10 3.90
N PRO A 171 -16.76 -15.81 3.97
CA PRO A 171 -18.02 -15.12 4.12
C PRO A 171 -18.01 -14.46 5.50
N LEU A 172 -18.03 -13.15 5.53
CA LEU A 172 -18.37 -12.43 6.75
C LEU A 172 -19.82 -12.81 7.10
N LYS A 173 -20.01 -13.42 8.25
CA LYS A 173 -21.34 -13.66 8.84
C LYS A 173 -21.86 -12.38 9.46
#